data_86d0a1b27409cee287263f0ffa8fa01e
#
_entry.id   86d0a1b27409cee287263f0ffa8fa01e
#
_cell.length_a   1.000
_cell.length_b   1.000
_cell.length_c   1.000
_cell.angle_alpha   90.00
_cell.angle_beta   90.00
_cell.angle_gamma   90.00
#
_symmetry.space_group_name_H-M   'P 1'
#
loop_
_entity.id
_entity.type
_entity.pdbx_description
1 polymer ?
#
loop_
_entity_poly.entity_id
_entity_poly.type
_entity_poly.pdbx_seq_one_letter_code
_entity_poly.pdbx_strand_id
1 'polypeptide(L)'
;MPIAADFPLPRRYNSLRLAGFDYSNTSSLFFISINTDRGRPVFADFKLAKATLSALLDDHTLARIRVHGYTLMPDHFHLLAAVKDGGKRLSDSLGYFKSYTTSRFWKRSHEVHDGDRIELPQRIERTVKDPAMMELLGALVDWRAALRPEAVELKRWPNLKAEHFISKRLWHTRFYEHIIRNEFDLRETIEYIAMNPVKRGYVSKPYFYPFTGFDLGEIL
;
A
#
# COMPACT_ATOMS: atom_id res chain seq x y z
N MET A 1 -24.05 -14.41 2.52
CA MET A 1 -22.79 -14.24 3.26
C MET A 1 -22.74 -12.80 3.75
N PRO A 2 -22.63 -12.53 5.05
CA PRO A 2 -22.54 -11.17 5.53
C PRO A 2 -21.22 -10.56 5.04
N ILE A 3 -21.34 -9.40 4.40
CA ILE A 3 -20.25 -8.54 3.91
C ILE A 3 -19.43 -8.14 5.13
N ALA A 4 -18.10 -8.37 5.07
CA ALA A 4 -17.15 -8.03 6.11
C ALA A 4 -17.44 -6.67 6.75
N ALA A 5 -17.41 -6.65 8.07
CA ALA A 5 -17.64 -5.46 8.86
C ALA A 5 -16.75 -4.32 8.38
N ASP A 6 -17.35 -3.17 8.14
CA ASP A 6 -16.62 -1.93 7.96
C ASP A 6 -15.66 -1.78 9.14
N PHE A 7 -14.35 -1.89 8.87
CA PHE A 7 -13.36 -1.37 9.82
C PHE A 7 -13.65 0.12 9.94
N PRO A 8 -14.23 0.58 11.06
CA PRO A 8 -14.49 1.99 11.22
C PRO A 8 -13.12 2.66 11.33
N LEU A 9 -12.64 3.23 10.22
CA LEU A 9 -11.55 4.18 10.31
C LEU A 9 -12.01 5.24 11.32
N PRO A 10 -11.32 5.40 12.46
CA PRO A 10 -11.73 6.38 13.43
C PRO A 10 -11.76 7.75 12.74
N ARG A 11 -12.90 8.43 12.83
CA ARG A 11 -13.14 9.75 12.19
C ARG A 11 -12.19 10.86 12.67
N ARG A 12 -11.28 10.54 13.61
CA ARG A 12 -10.21 11.44 14.08
C ARG A 12 -8.91 10.65 14.12
N TYR A 13 -7.95 11.09 13.33
CA TYR A 13 -6.56 10.62 13.30
C TYR A 13 -5.82 10.95 14.60
N ASN A 14 -6.30 10.50 15.72
CA ASN A 14 -5.46 10.37 16.89
C ASN A 14 -4.85 8.97 16.79
N SER A 15 -3.59 8.90 16.37
CA SER A 15 -2.81 7.69 16.50
C SER A 15 -2.87 7.29 17.99
N LEU A 16 -3.71 6.30 18.29
CA LEU A 16 -3.78 5.71 19.63
C LEU A 16 -2.56 4.81 19.76
N ARG A 17 -1.38 5.43 19.93
CA ARG A 17 -0.19 4.67 20.26
C ARG A 17 -0.43 3.95 21.57
N LEU A 18 -0.26 2.63 21.55
CA LEU A 18 -0.34 1.85 22.77
C LEU A 18 0.79 2.24 23.70
N ALA A 19 0.43 2.72 24.90
CA ALA A 19 1.41 3.04 25.93
C ALA A 19 2.21 1.78 26.29
N GLY A 20 3.53 1.88 26.31
CA GLY A 20 4.42 0.76 26.62
C GLY A 20 4.67 -0.25 25.51
N PHE A 21 4.08 -0.08 24.31
CA PHE A 21 4.38 -0.96 23.20
C PHE A 21 5.70 -0.55 22.52
N ASP A 22 6.55 -1.55 22.24
CA ASP A 22 7.81 -1.36 21.53
C ASP A 22 7.59 -1.35 20.00
N TYR A 23 7.51 -0.17 19.42
CA TYR A 23 7.36 0.05 17.98
C TYR A 23 8.65 -0.20 17.16
N SER A 24 9.71 -0.66 17.80
CA SER A 24 10.95 -1.13 17.13
C SER A 24 11.01 -2.66 17.03
N ASN A 25 10.05 -3.38 17.61
CA ASN A 25 9.99 -4.84 17.57
C ASN A 25 9.82 -5.34 16.13
N THR A 26 10.84 -6.03 15.63
CA THR A 26 10.91 -6.54 14.26
C THR A 26 9.98 -7.73 13.97
N SER A 27 9.46 -8.38 15.04
CA SER A 27 8.48 -9.47 14.93
C SER A 27 7.04 -8.97 14.87
N SER A 28 6.82 -7.67 15.07
CA SER A 28 5.47 -7.11 15.03
C SER A 28 5.08 -6.71 13.61
N LEU A 29 3.87 -7.12 13.21
CA LEU A 29 3.24 -6.69 11.97
C LEU A 29 2.33 -5.49 12.22
N PHE A 30 2.36 -4.55 11.30
CA PHE A 30 1.57 -3.33 11.36
C PHE A 30 0.75 -3.16 10.08
N PHE A 31 -0.54 -2.91 10.24
CA PHE A 31 -1.32 -2.28 9.19
C PHE A 31 -1.15 -0.76 9.32
N ILE A 32 -0.85 -0.11 8.21
CA ILE A 32 -0.54 1.31 8.14
C ILE A 32 -1.41 1.94 7.07
N SER A 33 -1.99 3.10 7.36
CA SER A 33 -2.70 3.89 6.37
C SER A 33 -2.16 5.32 6.35
N ILE A 34 -1.74 5.78 5.17
CA ILE A 34 -1.14 7.08 4.95
C ILE A 34 -1.95 7.82 3.88
N ASN A 35 -2.54 8.94 4.22
CA ASN A 35 -3.23 9.78 3.24
C ASN A 35 -2.27 10.72 2.52
N THR A 36 -2.62 11.09 1.30
CA THR A 36 -2.01 12.26 0.66
C THR A 36 -2.35 13.54 1.42
N ASP A 37 -1.55 14.57 1.24
CA ASP A 37 -1.85 15.88 1.82
C ASP A 37 -3.18 16.40 1.29
N ARG A 38 -4.12 16.70 2.21
CA ARG A 38 -5.50 17.15 1.94
C ARG A 38 -6.35 16.17 1.14
N GLY A 39 -6.02 14.87 1.11
CA GLY A 39 -6.76 13.86 0.37
C GLY A 39 -6.73 14.05 -1.15
N ARG A 40 -5.69 14.67 -1.69
CA ARG A 40 -5.57 14.91 -3.13
C ARG A 40 -5.33 13.61 -3.88
N PRO A 41 -6.07 13.32 -4.96
CA PRO A 41 -5.98 12.05 -5.69
C PRO A 41 -4.79 12.03 -6.68
N VAL A 42 -3.60 12.44 -6.23
CA VAL A 42 -2.41 12.60 -7.09
C VAL A 42 -1.95 11.29 -7.74
N PHE A 43 -2.24 10.16 -7.10
CA PHE A 43 -1.91 8.84 -7.66
C PHE A 43 -2.95 8.32 -8.67
N ALA A 44 -3.97 9.13 -9.00
CA ALA A 44 -4.75 8.89 -10.20
C ALA A 44 -3.92 9.07 -11.48
N ASP A 45 -2.81 9.77 -11.41
CA ASP A 45 -1.75 9.71 -12.42
C ASP A 45 -0.96 8.40 -12.28
N PHE A 46 -1.06 7.53 -13.28
CA PHE A 46 -0.42 6.21 -13.27
C PHE A 46 1.11 6.31 -13.23
N LYS A 47 1.69 7.32 -13.85
CA LYS A 47 3.14 7.51 -13.84
C LYS A 47 3.63 7.84 -12.43
N LEU A 48 2.90 8.71 -11.74
CA LEU A 48 3.20 9.06 -10.35
C LEU A 48 2.93 7.90 -9.38
N ALA A 49 1.86 7.14 -9.58
CA ALA A 49 1.59 5.93 -8.82
C ALA A 49 2.73 4.91 -8.97
N LYS A 50 3.14 4.63 -10.20
CA LYS A 50 4.27 3.75 -10.50
C LYS A 50 5.57 4.25 -9.85
N ALA A 51 5.90 5.54 -9.98
CA ALA A 51 7.11 6.12 -9.39
C ALA A 51 7.11 5.99 -7.85
N THR A 52 5.94 6.13 -7.22
CA THR A 52 5.80 5.96 -5.76
C THR A 52 5.98 4.51 -5.34
N LEU A 53 5.40 3.55 -6.07
CA LEU A 53 5.60 2.11 -5.80
C LEU A 53 7.05 1.68 -6.05
N SER A 54 7.69 2.19 -7.11
CA SER A 54 9.12 1.96 -7.33
C SER A 54 9.96 2.44 -6.16
N ALA A 55 9.62 3.59 -5.56
CA ALA A 55 10.30 4.09 -4.37
C ALA A 55 9.99 3.28 -3.10
N LEU A 56 8.79 2.67 -2.99
CA LEU A 56 8.46 1.75 -1.91
C LEU A 56 9.34 0.50 -1.96
N LEU A 57 9.54 -0.03 -3.16
CA LEU A 57 10.25 -1.29 -3.40
C LEU A 57 11.76 -1.08 -3.67
N ASP A 58 12.25 0.12 -3.48
CA ASP A 58 13.66 0.47 -3.57
C ASP A 58 14.42 -0.03 -2.33
N ASP A 59 15.67 -0.45 -2.52
CA ASP A 59 16.53 -1.00 -1.47
C ASP A 59 16.65 -0.09 -0.25
N HIS A 60 16.64 1.23 -0.43
CA HIS A 60 16.68 2.19 0.68
C HIS A 60 15.45 2.13 1.58
N THR A 61 14.26 1.90 1.01
CA THR A 61 13.03 1.69 1.78
C THR A 61 13.01 0.30 2.39
N LEU A 62 13.32 -0.73 1.59
CA LEU A 62 13.33 -2.13 2.01
C LEU A 62 14.42 -2.45 3.04
N ALA A 63 15.47 -1.63 3.15
CA ALA A 63 16.44 -1.73 4.25
C ALA A 63 15.86 -1.37 5.62
N ARG A 64 14.69 -0.70 5.68
CA ARG A 64 14.09 -0.18 6.91
C ARG A 64 12.81 -0.90 7.30
N ILE A 65 12.01 -1.31 6.31
CA ILE A 65 10.73 -1.99 6.49
C ILE A 65 10.69 -3.25 5.61
N ARG A 66 10.04 -4.29 6.13
CA ARG A 66 9.66 -5.47 5.36
C ARG A 66 8.22 -5.27 4.93
N VAL A 67 7.98 -5.28 3.63
CA VAL A 67 6.66 -5.05 3.04
C VAL A 67 6.02 -6.40 2.75
N HIS A 68 4.89 -6.70 3.38
CA HIS A 68 4.12 -7.93 3.19
C HIS A 68 2.88 -7.73 2.33
N GLY A 69 2.37 -6.51 2.24
CA GLY A 69 1.24 -6.20 1.38
C GLY A 69 1.02 -4.70 1.25
N TYR A 70 0.45 -4.29 0.14
CA TYR A 70 0.12 -2.90 -0.09
C TYR A 70 -1.01 -2.72 -1.09
N THR A 71 -1.69 -1.57 -1.00
CA THR A 71 -2.51 -1.02 -2.08
C THR A 71 -2.36 0.51 -2.11
N LEU A 72 -1.92 1.03 -3.25
CA LEU A 72 -1.78 2.47 -3.47
C LEU A 72 -3.04 2.99 -4.16
N MET A 73 -3.88 3.66 -3.41
CA MET A 73 -5.10 4.30 -3.88
C MET A 73 -4.80 5.70 -4.42
N PRO A 74 -5.71 6.33 -5.18
CA PRO A 74 -5.48 7.67 -5.71
C PRO A 74 -5.09 8.73 -4.67
N ASP A 75 -5.65 8.65 -3.46
CA ASP A 75 -5.55 9.65 -2.40
C ASP A 75 -4.96 9.13 -1.09
N HIS A 76 -4.64 7.82 -1.00
CA HIS A 76 -4.07 7.21 0.20
C HIS A 76 -3.33 5.91 -0.13
N PHE A 77 -2.62 5.42 0.88
CA PHE A 77 -1.81 4.21 0.77
C PHE A 77 -2.04 3.32 1.99
N HIS A 78 -2.36 2.06 1.74
CA HIS A 78 -2.40 1.02 2.77
C HIS A 78 -1.18 0.11 2.64
N LEU A 79 -0.62 -0.26 3.77
CA LEU A 79 0.61 -1.04 3.86
C LEU A 79 0.48 -2.04 5.01
N LEU A 80 0.82 -3.31 4.75
CA LEU A 80 1.09 -4.32 5.75
C LEU A 80 2.60 -4.52 5.80
N ALA A 81 3.23 -4.20 6.92
CA ALA A 81 4.68 -4.21 7.03
C ALA A 81 5.16 -4.50 8.45
N ALA A 82 6.42 -4.95 8.54
CA ALA A 82 7.20 -5.02 9.77
C ALA A 82 8.36 -4.03 9.72
N VAL A 83 8.82 -3.59 10.88
CA VAL A 83 10.09 -2.87 10.99
C VAL A 83 11.23 -3.87 10.73
N LYS A 84 12.19 -3.47 9.91
CA LYS A 84 13.37 -4.27 9.64
C LYS A 84 14.53 -3.66 10.39
N ASP A 85 15.17 -4.47 11.14
CA ASP A 85 16.40 -4.29 11.89
C ASP A 85 16.87 -2.89 12.37
N GLY A 86 17.70 -2.87 13.40
CA GLY A 86 18.54 -1.74 13.80
C GLY A 86 17.90 -0.73 14.73
N GLY A 87 16.87 -1.10 15.49
CA GLY A 87 16.35 -0.25 16.57
C GLY A 87 15.63 1.03 16.09
N LYS A 88 15.25 1.10 14.82
CA LYS A 88 14.43 2.20 14.30
C LYS A 88 12.96 1.97 14.64
N ARG A 89 12.31 2.99 15.16
CA ARG A 89 10.85 2.93 15.38
C ARG A 89 10.10 2.95 14.08
N LEU A 90 8.91 2.38 14.06
CA LEU A 90 8.00 2.43 12.90
C LEU A 90 7.83 3.87 12.38
N SER A 91 7.64 4.85 13.27
CA SER A 91 7.50 6.27 12.92
C SER A 91 8.69 6.82 12.15
N ASP A 92 9.91 6.42 12.51
CA ASP A 92 11.14 6.90 11.88
C ASP A 92 11.30 6.31 10.48
N SER A 93 10.99 5.01 10.35
CA SER A 93 10.98 4.30 9.08
C SER A 93 9.93 4.87 8.11
N LEU A 94 8.72 5.15 8.60
CA LEU A 94 7.66 5.78 7.80
C LEU A 94 7.97 7.25 7.49
N GLY A 95 8.60 7.98 8.41
CA GLY A 95 9.09 9.35 8.18
C GLY A 95 10.09 9.37 7.02
N TYR A 96 11.04 8.44 7.03
CA TYR A 96 11.98 8.27 5.93
C TYR A 96 11.27 7.95 4.61
N PHE A 97 10.39 6.93 4.60
CA PHE A 97 9.61 6.55 3.42
C PHE A 97 8.84 7.74 2.83
N LYS A 98 8.13 8.50 3.66
CA LYS A 98 7.35 9.68 3.23
C LYS A 98 8.24 10.77 2.63
N SER A 99 9.40 11.02 3.23
CA SER A 99 10.38 11.99 2.71
C SER A 99 10.98 11.53 1.39
N TYR A 100 11.39 10.27 1.33
CA TYR A 100 12.01 9.66 0.16
C TYR A 100 11.05 9.62 -1.04
N THR A 101 9.82 9.13 -0.84
CA THR A 101 8.80 9.10 -1.89
C THR A 101 8.39 10.49 -2.35
N THR A 102 8.30 11.48 -1.44
CA THR A 102 8.02 12.87 -1.81
C THR A 102 9.13 13.42 -2.72
N SER A 103 10.39 13.17 -2.38
CA SER A 103 11.52 13.62 -3.20
C SER A 103 11.51 12.95 -4.58
N ARG A 104 11.26 11.64 -4.64
CA ARG A 104 11.17 10.88 -5.90
C ARG A 104 9.97 11.27 -6.74
N PHE A 105 8.82 11.47 -6.11
CA PHE A 105 7.59 11.90 -6.77
C PHE A 105 7.82 13.19 -7.56
N TRP A 106 8.34 14.23 -6.92
CA TRP A 106 8.53 15.52 -7.59
C TRP A 106 9.67 15.54 -8.61
N LYS A 107 10.72 14.76 -8.42
CA LYS A 107 11.79 14.61 -9.42
C LYS A 107 11.26 13.92 -10.68
N ARG A 108 10.48 12.85 -10.54
CA ARG A 108 9.96 12.07 -11.66
C ARG A 108 8.72 12.67 -12.32
N SER A 109 7.99 13.56 -11.68
CA SER A 109 6.92 14.29 -12.36
C SER A 109 7.40 15.08 -13.58
N HIS A 110 8.71 15.36 -13.63
CA HIS A 110 9.37 16.04 -14.75
C HIS A 110 10.09 15.10 -15.74
N GLU A 111 10.33 13.83 -15.36
CA GLU A 111 11.24 12.92 -16.09
C GLU A 111 10.56 11.64 -16.64
N VAL A 112 9.27 11.42 -16.41
CA VAL A 112 8.64 10.14 -16.80
C VAL A 112 8.42 10.07 -18.30
N HIS A 113 9.25 9.28 -18.97
CA HIS A 113 9.08 8.88 -20.34
C HIS A 113 8.19 7.65 -20.49
N ASP A 114 7.49 7.56 -21.60
CA ASP A 114 6.42 6.58 -21.92
C ASP A 114 6.91 5.12 -22.08
N GLY A 115 8.11 4.78 -21.64
CA GLY A 115 8.74 3.47 -21.82
C GLY A 115 9.17 2.73 -20.55
N ASP A 116 9.08 3.35 -19.36
CA ASP A 116 9.56 2.74 -18.13
C ASP A 116 8.63 1.61 -17.66
N ARG A 117 8.98 0.37 -18.02
CA ARG A 117 8.41 -0.84 -17.41
C ARG A 117 8.86 -0.89 -15.96
N ILE A 118 7.92 -0.83 -15.02
CA ILE A 118 8.20 -1.23 -13.65
C ILE A 118 8.07 -2.74 -13.61
N GLU A 119 9.20 -3.41 -13.53
CA GLU A 119 9.25 -4.78 -13.06
C GLU A 119 8.97 -4.73 -11.55
N LEU A 120 7.73 -5.01 -11.17
CA LEU A 120 7.43 -5.32 -9.78
C LEU A 120 8.20 -6.59 -9.42
N PRO A 121 8.85 -6.65 -8.24
CA PRO A 121 9.62 -7.82 -7.85
C PRO A 121 8.78 -9.09 -7.98
N GLN A 122 9.28 -10.08 -8.71
CA GLN A 122 8.66 -11.40 -8.90
C GLN A 122 8.80 -12.27 -7.63
N ARG A 123 8.51 -11.74 -6.44
CA ARG A 123 8.57 -12.50 -5.20
C ARG A 123 7.19 -12.69 -4.59
N ILE A 124 6.36 -13.50 -5.26
CA ILE A 124 5.24 -14.16 -4.60
C ILE A 124 5.27 -15.64 -5.00
N GLU A 125 6.27 -16.32 -4.55
CA GLU A 125 6.30 -17.76 -4.45
C GLU A 125 6.69 -18.10 -3.03
N ARG A 126 5.70 -18.50 -2.22
CA ARG A 126 5.77 -19.59 -1.25
C ARG A 126 4.58 -19.59 -0.28
N THR A 127 3.81 -20.64 -0.39
CA THR A 127 3.14 -21.39 0.67
C THR A 127 2.10 -20.66 1.53
N VAL A 128 1.04 -20.16 0.91
CA VAL A 128 -0.22 -19.93 1.64
C VAL A 128 -0.95 -21.27 1.74
N LYS A 129 -1.17 -21.80 2.96
CA LYS A 129 -1.82 -23.09 3.19
C LYS A 129 -3.36 -22.98 3.32
N ASP A 130 -3.90 -21.78 3.42
CA ASP A 130 -5.33 -21.54 3.56
C ASP A 130 -6.02 -21.51 2.20
N PRO A 131 -6.99 -22.41 1.92
CA PRO A 131 -7.66 -22.47 0.61
C PRO A 131 -8.39 -21.19 0.22
N ALA A 132 -9.07 -20.50 1.15
CA ALA A 132 -9.79 -19.27 0.86
C ALA A 132 -8.83 -18.11 0.57
N MET A 133 -7.72 -18.06 1.31
CA MET A 133 -6.67 -17.09 1.06
C MET A 133 -5.90 -17.45 -0.21
N MET A 134 -5.71 -18.74 -0.52
CA MET A 134 -5.14 -19.21 -1.77
C MET A 134 -5.99 -18.82 -2.98
N GLU A 135 -7.31 -18.91 -2.88
CA GLU A 135 -8.22 -18.47 -3.94
C GLU A 135 -8.11 -16.96 -4.16
N LEU A 136 -8.14 -16.16 -3.08
CA LEU A 136 -7.99 -14.71 -3.14
C LEU A 136 -6.62 -14.30 -3.70
N LEU A 137 -5.56 -14.90 -3.20
CA LEU A 137 -4.19 -14.58 -3.59
C LEU A 137 -3.78 -15.24 -4.91
N GLY A 138 -4.29 -16.43 -5.21
CA GLY A 138 -4.12 -17.09 -6.50
C GLY A 138 -4.72 -16.25 -7.62
N ALA A 139 -5.91 -15.71 -7.42
CA ALA A 139 -6.50 -14.76 -8.33
C ALA A 139 -5.67 -13.46 -8.45
N LEU A 140 -4.97 -13.05 -7.39
CA LEU A 140 -4.04 -11.91 -7.42
C LEU A 140 -2.69 -12.24 -8.08
N VAL A 141 -2.22 -13.49 -7.99
CA VAL A 141 -0.95 -13.96 -8.60
C VAL A 141 -1.07 -14.19 -10.10
N ASP A 142 -2.12 -14.89 -10.55
CA ASP A 142 -2.38 -15.15 -11.97
C ASP A 142 -2.57 -13.85 -12.75
N TRP A 143 -3.05 -12.82 -12.09
CA TRP A 143 -3.20 -11.50 -12.65
C TRP A 143 -1.87 -10.83 -13.05
N ARG A 144 -0.78 -11.02 -12.32
CA ARG A 144 0.53 -10.44 -12.66
C ARG A 144 1.08 -10.94 -13.99
N ALA A 145 0.71 -12.15 -14.38
CA ALA A 145 1.09 -12.72 -15.67
C ALA A 145 0.21 -12.22 -16.84
N ALA A 146 -1.03 -11.77 -16.56
CA ALA A 146 -2.06 -11.55 -17.56
C ALA A 146 -2.35 -10.08 -17.88
N LEU A 147 -1.99 -9.12 -17.01
CA LEU A 147 -2.43 -7.73 -17.19
C LEU A 147 -1.32 -6.82 -17.73
N ARG A 148 -1.55 -6.38 -18.95
CA ARG A 148 -0.98 -5.12 -19.44
C ARG A 148 -1.77 -3.98 -18.76
N PRO A 149 -1.10 -2.99 -18.13
CA PRO A 149 -1.79 -1.87 -17.45
C PRO A 149 -2.77 -1.13 -18.35
N GLU A 150 -2.57 -1.21 -19.66
CA GLU A 150 -3.39 -0.57 -20.69
C GLU A 150 -4.76 -1.23 -20.90
N ALA A 151 -4.96 -2.44 -20.36
CA ALA A 151 -6.22 -3.20 -20.54
C ALA A 151 -7.17 -3.09 -19.33
N VAL A 152 -6.79 -2.35 -18.28
CA VAL A 152 -7.62 -2.23 -17.06
C VAL A 152 -8.62 -1.09 -17.22
N GLU A 153 -9.88 -1.44 -17.42
CA GLU A 153 -10.97 -0.47 -17.37
C GLU A 153 -11.24 -0.10 -15.90
N LEU A 154 -10.69 1.04 -15.47
CA LEU A 154 -10.92 1.60 -14.15
C LEU A 154 -12.25 2.36 -14.14
N LYS A 155 -13.19 1.90 -13.31
CA LYS A 155 -14.47 2.56 -13.09
C LYS A 155 -14.29 3.71 -12.09
N ARG A 156 -15.05 4.80 -12.25
CA ARG A 156 -15.07 5.93 -11.31
C ARG A 156 -13.68 6.51 -10.95
N TRP A 157 -12.74 6.44 -11.89
CA TRP A 157 -11.39 6.96 -11.66
C TRP A 157 -11.41 8.47 -11.45
N PRO A 158 -10.71 9.02 -10.45
CA PRO A 158 -10.72 10.46 -10.18
C PRO A 158 -10.10 11.26 -11.32
N ASN A 159 -10.75 12.36 -11.69
CA ASN A 159 -10.17 13.31 -12.63
C ASN A 159 -9.09 14.15 -11.93
N LEU A 160 -7.92 14.22 -12.54
CA LEU A 160 -6.83 15.06 -12.06
C LEU A 160 -7.04 16.51 -12.53
N LYS A 161 -6.73 17.43 -11.61
CA LYS A 161 -6.73 18.87 -11.85
C LYS A 161 -5.38 19.46 -11.49
N ALA A 162 -5.02 20.57 -12.13
CA ALA A 162 -3.76 21.29 -11.84
C ALA A 162 -3.63 21.66 -10.36
N GLU A 163 -4.74 22.02 -9.71
CA GLU A 163 -4.77 22.36 -8.28
C GLU A 163 -4.31 21.22 -7.36
N HIS A 164 -4.40 19.94 -7.81
CA HIS A 164 -3.91 18.79 -7.04
C HIS A 164 -2.39 18.79 -6.90
N PHE A 165 -1.66 19.53 -7.74
CA PHE A 165 -0.19 19.55 -7.79
C PHE A 165 0.44 20.83 -7.24
N ILE A 166 -0.34 21.76 -6.71
CA ILE A 166 0.16 23.05 -6.18
C ILE A 166 1.03 22.86 -4.93
N SER A 167 0.66 21.92 -4.03
CA SER A 167 1.39 21.71 -2.78
C SER A 167 2.57 20.76 -2.99
N LYS A 168 3.75 21.17 -2.55
CA LYS A 168 4.97 20.33 -2.55
C LYS A 168 4.89 19.17 -1.55
N ARG A 169 3.95 19.19 -0.60
CA ARG A 169 3.76 18.10 0.35
C ARG A 169 2.97 16.98 -0.32
N LEU A 170 3.55 15.78 -0.39
CA LEU A 170 2.86 14.61 -0.95
C LEU A 170 1.93 13.98 0.08
N TRP A 171 2.44 13.67 1.26
CA TRP A 171 1.76 12.93 2.30
C TRP A 171 1.22 13.82 3.42
N HIS A 172 0.11 13.43 4.01
CA HIS A 172 -0.35 13.99 5.29
C HIS A 172 0.71 13.75 6.37
N THR A 173 0.83 14.65 7.34
CA THR A 173 1.88 14.56 8.40
C THR A 173 1.73 13.33 9.27
N ARG A 174 0.49 12.95 9.59
CA ARG A 174 0.16 11.78 10.41
C ARG A 174 -0.09 10.56 9.53
N PHE A 175 -0.17 9.40 10.16
CA PHE A 175 -0.61 8.13 9.59
C PHE A 175 -1.43 7.38 10.65
N TYR A 176 -2.27 6.45 10.20
CA TYR A 176 -2.94 5.49 11.06
C TYR A 176 -2.10 4.23 11.13
N GLU A 177 -2.05 3.60 12.30
CA GLU A 177 -1.39 2.31 12.53
C GLU A 177 -2.26 1.40 13.37
N HIS A 178 -2.24 0.11 13.06
CA HIS A 178 -2.86 -0.96 13.83
C HIS A 178 -1.87 -2.11 13.93
N ILE A 179 -1.68 -2.65 15.14
CA ILE A 179 -0.79 -3.78 15.39
C ILE A 179 -1.57 -5.05 15.15
N ILE A 180 -1.07 -5.90 14.26
CA ILE A 180 -1.67 -7.21 13.99
C ILE A 180 -1.40 -8.13 15.19
N ARG A 181 -2.47 -8.66 15.79
CA ARG A 181 -2.40 -9.38 17.08
C ARG A 181 -2.49 -10.89 16.94
N ASN A 182 -3.11 -11.38 15.88
CA ASN A 182 -3.34 -12.79 15.64
C ASN A 182 -3.63 -13.05 14.16
N GLU A 183 -3.76 -14.34 13.79
CA GLU A 183 -4.02 -14.76 12.42
C GLU A 183 -5.33 -14.24 11.85
N PHE A 184 -6.39 -14.17 12.66
CA PHE A 184 -7.68 -13.62 12.22
C PHE A 184 -7.55 -12.14 11.83
N ASP A 185 -6.92 -11.34 12.67
CA ASP A 185 -6.64 -9.91 12.43
C ASP A 185 -5.77 -9.71 11.17
N LEU A 186 -4.79 -10.61 10.97
CA LEU A 186 -3.96 -10.62 9.76
C LEU A 186 -4.80 -10.86 8.49
N ARG A 187 -5.67 -11.88 8.50
CA ARG A 187 -6.54 -12.20 7.36
C ARG A 187 -7.51 -11.08 7.02
N GLU A 188 -8.17 -10.51 8.02
CA GLU A 188 -9.05 -9.35 7.87
C GLU A 188 -8.30 -8.17 7.24
N THR A 189 -7.05 -7.93 7.68
CA THR A 189 -6.22 -6.86 7.16
C THR A 189 -5.83 -7.10 5.69
N ILE A 190 -5.43 -8.31 5.33
CA ILE A 190 -5.10 -8.67 3.95
C ILE A 190 -6.32 -8.49 3.05
N GLU A 191 -7.48 -9.01 3.47
CA GLU A 191 -8.73 -8.84 2.74
C GLU A 191 -9.09 -7.36 2.58
N TYR A 192 -8.96 -6.58 3.66
CA TYR A 192 -9.23 -5.14 3.62
C TYR A 192 -8.34 -4.43 2.59
N ILE A 193 -7.03 -4.70 2.58
CA ILE A 193 -6.07 -4.13 1.62
C ILE A 193 -6.46 -4.52 0.19
N ALA A 194 -6.71 -5.82 -0.05
CA ALA A 194 -7.04 -6.34 -1.38
C ALA A 194 -8.37 -5.78 -1.91
N MET A 195 -9.38 -5.70 -1.06
CA MET A 195 -10.74 -5.28 -1.45
C MET A 195 -10.94 -3.76 -1.47
N ASN A 196 -9.98 -2.97 -1.02
CA ASN A 196 -10.13 -1.51 -0.97
C ASN A 196 -10.49 -0.89 -2.33
N PRO A 197 -9.81 -1.23 -3.45
CA PRO A 197 -10.17 -0.71 -4.78
C PRO A 197 -11.57 -1.12 -5.25
N VAL A 198 -12.02 -2.33 -4.87
CA VAL A 198 -13.37 -2.82 -5.20
C VAL A 198 -14.42 -2.06 -4.41
N LYS A 199 -14.22 -1.91 -3.09
CA LYS A 199 -15.11 -1.12 -2.21
C LYS A 199 -15.25 0.33 -2.66
N ARG A 200 -14.19 0.91 -3.24
CA ARG A 200 -14.21 2.25 -3.83
C ARG A 200 -14.83 2.29 -5.23
N GLY A 201 -15.16 1.14 -5.80
CA GLY A 201 -15.76 1.02 -7.13
C GLY A 201 -14.81 1.35 -8.29
N TYR A 202 -13.50 1.26 -8.06
CA TYR A 202 -12.51 1.47 -9.13
C TYR A 202 -12.40 0.27 -10.05
N VAL A 203 -12.50 -0.92 -9.51
CA VAL A 203 -12.47 -2.20 -10.24
C VAL A 203 -13.57 -3.13 -9.73
N SER A 204 -13.93 -4.13 -10.54
CA SER A 204 -14.95 -5.12 -10.16
C SER A 204 -14.38 -6.25 -9.31
N LYS A 205 -13.07 -6.53 -9.41
CA LYS A 205 -12.37 -7.57 -8.66
C LYS A 205 -11.00 -7.04 -8.23
N PRO A 206 -10.46 -7.48 -7.06
CA PRO A 206 -9.23 -6.92 -6.50
C PRO A 206 -8.03 -7.09 -7.43
N TYR A 207 -7.93 -8.18 -8.14
CA TYR A 207 -6.83 -8.47 -9.06
C TYR A 207 -6.83 -7.62 -10.34
N PHE A 208 -7.87 -6.83 -10.61
CA PHE A 208 -7.87 -5.85 -11.68
C PHE A 208 -7.24 -4.52 -11.28
N TYR A 209 -6.85 -4.34 -10.02
CA TYR A 209 -6.25 -3.10 -9.56
C TYR A 209 -4.71 -3.16 -9.63
N PRO A 210 -4.06 -2.33 -10.49
CA PRO A 210 -2.65 -2.48 -10.83
C PRO A 210 -1.67 -2.04 -9.73
N PHE A 211 -2.15 -1.44 -8.65
CA PHE A 211 -1.33 -0.88 -7.59
C PHE A 211 -1.49 -1.60 -6.25
N THR A 212 -1.88 -2.88 -6.29
CA THR A 212 -1.94 -3.78 -5.14
C THR A 212 -0.91 -4.89 -5.30
N GLY A 213 -0.25 -5.27 -4.21
CA GLY A 213 0.69 -6.39 -4.18
C GLY A 213 0.85 -6.98 -2.78
N PHE A 214 1.21 -8.26 -2.72
CA PHE A 214 1.44 -9.01 -1.49
C PHE A 214 2.69 -9.89 -1.61
N ASP A 215 3.40 -10.06 -0.49
CA ASP A 215 4.47 -11.03 -0.25
C ASP A 215 4.23 -11.61 1.15
N LEU A 216 3.52 -12.74 1.21
CA LEU A 216 3.03 -13.34 2.45
C LEU A 216 3.82 -14.59 2.87
N GLY A 217 4.82 -15.00 2.09
CA GLY A 217 5.55 -16.25 2.27
C GLY A 217 6.27 -16.43 3.62
N GLU A 218 6.43 -15.36 4.40
CA GLU A 218 7.06 -15.38 5.71
C GLU A 218 6.09 -15.25 6.88
N ILE A 219 4.81 -14.94 6.62
CA ILE A 219 3.83 -14.59 7.66
C ILE A 219 2.54 -15.43 7.65
N LEU A 220 2.41 -16.36 6.70
CA LEU A 220 1.29 -17.32 6.61
C LEU A 220 1.79 -18.75 6.61
#